data_7a46bb55378281f91bdf2c184e294af6
#
_entry.id   7a46bb55378281f91bdf2c184e294af6
#
_cell.length_a   1.000
_cell.length_b   1.000
_cell.length_c   1.000
_cell.angle_alpha   90.00
_cell.angle_beta   90.00
_cell.angle_gamma   90.00
#
_symmetry.space_group_name_H-M   'P 1'
#
loop_
_entity.id
_entity.type
_entity.pdbx_description
1 polymer ?
#
loop_
_entity_poly.entity_id
_entity_poly.type
_entity_poly.pdbx_seq_one_letter_code
_entity_poly.pdbx_strand_id
1 'polypeptide(L)'
;MAGATRRRRSDAAQNREAILAVALAALTEPGEVSLNAIAKRAGVANATLYRHFPTRESLVLEVYRHEVRQLVSTADQLLAEREPGDALREWVARLAQYAMTKHGLAQAIRAAASPGSALFEETYTPIVAALGKVLAAARQAGVVRAGLDPDDVILALAGLWEIDPATDWKARARTLYDLVFTGLKADPPATRSRAP
;
A
#
# COMPACT_ATOMS: atom_id res chain seq x y z
N MET A 1 15.90 33.86 12.23
CA MET A 1 16.17 33.15 10.97
C MET A 1 15.64 31.70 10.91
N ALA A 2 15.42 30.99 12.02
CA ALA A 2 14.91 29.60 12.05
C ALA A 2 13.47 29.43 11.51
N GLY A 3 12.58 30.39 11.65
CA GLY A 3 11.19 30.30 11.21
C GLY A 3 10.99 30.27 9.68
N ALA A 4 11.77 31.05 8.94
CA ALA A 4 11.68 31.11 7.48
C ALA A 4 12.15 29.79 6.81
N THR A 5 13.19 29.17 7.38
CA THR A 5 13.74 27.90 6.89
C THR A 5 12.75 26.74 7.15
N ARG A 6 12.05 26.75 8.29
CA ARG A 6 11.03 25.76 8.65
C ARG A 6 9.81 25.86 7.73
N ARG A 7 9.34 27.08 7.43
CA ARG A 7 8.21 27.33 6.52
C ARG A 7 8.53 26.88 5.09
N ARG A 8 9.72 27.21 4.56
CA ARG A 8 10.14 26.77 3.21
C ARG A 8 10.26 25.24 3.08
N ARG A 9 10.67 24.53 4.15
CA ARG A 9 10.70 23.06 4.17
C ARG A 9 9.28 22.47 4.20
N SER A 10 8.38 23.08 4.97
CA SER A 10 6.96 22.68 4.99
C SER A 10 6.29 22.88 3.63
N ASP A 11 6.49 24.04 2.99
CA ASP A 11 5.94 24.33 1.67
C ASP A 11 6.49 23.40 0.59
N ALA A 12 7.78 23.05 0.64
CA ALA A 12 8.39 22.10 -0.27
C ALA A 12 7.86 20.67 -0.08
N ALA A 13 7.62 20.25 1.16
CA ALA A 13 7.01 18.95 1.46
C ALA A 13 5.56 18.89 0.97
N GLN A 14 4.77 19.93 1.23
CA GLN A 14 3.37 20.03 0.75
C GLN A 14 3.30 20.01 -0.78
N ASN A 15 4.17 20.75 -1.45
CA ASN A 15 4.24 20.74 -2.93
C ASN A 15 4.60 19.36 -3.45
N ARG A 16 5.52 18.65 -2.80
CA ARG A 16 5.91 17.30 -3.19
C ARG A 16 4.73 16.32 -3.05
N GLU A 17 4.01 16.37 -1.94
CA GLU A 17 2.80 15.55 -1.71
C GLU A 17 1.71 15.85 -2.76
N ALA A 18 1.45 17.13 -3.05
CA ALA A 18 0.49 17.54 -4.08
C ALA A 18 0.87 17.01 -5.47
N ILE A 19 2.18 17.06 -5.83
CA ILE A 19 2.66 16.50 -7.10
C ILE A 19 2.43 14.97 -7.13
N LEU A 20 2.74 14.24 -6.05
CA LEU A 20 2.61 12.79 -6.01
C LEU A 20 1.14 12.34 -6.11
N ALA A 21 0.22 13.03 -5.41
CA ALA A 21 -1.21 12.73 -5.47
C ALA A 21 -1.78 12.95 -6.88
N VAL A 22 -1.44 14.08 -7.51
CA VAL A 22 -1.86 14.38 -8.91
C VAL A 22 -1.22 13.41 -9.90
N ALA A 23 0.06 13.08 -9.70
CA ALA A 23 0.77 12.14 -10.55
C ALA A 23 0.16 10.74 -10.48
N LEU A 24 -0.20 10.27 -9.27
CA LEU A 24 -0.89 9.00 -9.09
C LEU A 24 -2.17 8.94 -9.91
N ALA A 25 -3.07 9.94 -9.76
CA ALA A 25 -4.31 10.01 -10.51
C ALA A 25 -4.05 10.01 -12.03
N ALA A 26 -3.10 10.85 -12.49
CA ALA A 26 -2.78 10.98 -13.91
C ALA A 26 -2.14 9.72 -14.51
N LEU A 27 -1.34 8.99 -13.74
CA LEU A 27 -0.65 7.76 -14.20
C LEU A 27 -1.56 6.52 -14.20
N THR A 28 -2.70 6.59 -13.51
CA THR A 28 -3.72 5.53 -13.49
C THR A 28 -4.86 5.79 -14.48
N GLU A 29 -4.95 6.98 -15.08
CA GLU A 29 -5.87 7.29 -16.18
C GLU A 29 -5.42 6.61 -17.48
N PRO A 30 -6.36 6.25 -18.39
CA PRO A 30 -6.01 5.79 -19.72
C PRO A 30 -5.27 6.86 -20.53
N GLY A 31 -4.16 6.49 -21.15
CA GLY A 31 -3.37 7.37 -22.01
C GLY A 31 -2.10 7.92 -21.36
N GLU A 32 -1.22 8.48 -22.18
CA GLU A 32 0.04 9.08 -21.69
C GLU A 32 -0.17 10.52 -21.24
N VAL A 33 0.08 10.79 -19.96
CA VAL A 33 0.07 12.15 -19.41
C VAL A 33 1.51 12.64 -19.30
N SER A 34 1.81 13.82 -19.87
CA SER A 34 3.14 14.44 -19.82
C SER A 34 3.46 15.03 -18.45
N LEU A 35 4.76 15.13 -18.10
CA LEU A 35 5.19 15.79 -16.87
C LEU A 35 4.70 17.24 -16.75
N ASN A 36 4.64 17.96 -17.88
CA ASN A 36 4.12 19.32 -17.91
C ASN A 36 2.61 19.39 -17.58
N ALA A 37 1.82 18.42 -18.04
CA ALA A 37 0.41 18.33 -17.69
C ALA A 37 0.21 17.99 -16.20
N ILE A 38 1.07 17.14 -15.64
CA ILE A 38 1.09 16.84 -14.19
C ILE A 38 1.44 18.09 -13.39
N ALA A 39 2.48 18.85 -13.77
CA ALA A 39 2.85 20.10 -13.10
C ALA A 39 1.69 21.10 -13.10
N LYS A 40 1.02 21.27 -14.25
CA LYS A 40 -0.14 22.16 -14.38
C LYS A 40 -1.30 21.71 -13.48
N ARG A 41 -1.62 20.40 -13.45
CA ARG A 41 -2.68 19.84 -12.58
C ARG A 41 -2.35 20.00 -11.09
N ALA A 42 -1.07 19.87 -10.73
CA ALA A 42 -0.59 20.02 -9.34
C ALA A 42 -0.42 21.49 -8.92
N GLY A 43 -0.63 22.45 -9.81
CA GLY A 43 -0.48 23.89 -9.52
C GLY A 43 0.96 24.31 -9.26
N VAL A 44 1.96 23.60 -9.79
CA VAL A 44 3.38 23.91 -9.63
C VAL A 44 4.04 24.31 -10.96
N ALA A 45 5.10 25.13 -10.87
CA ALA A 45 5.89 25.46 -12.06
C ALA A 45 6.62 24.21 -12.59
N ASN A 46 6.73 24.07 -13.92
CA ASN A 46 7.46 22.98 -14.56
C ASN A 46 8.87 22.82 -13.99
N ALA A 47 9.62 23.93 -13.82
CA ALA A 47 10.96 23.92 -13.24
C ALA A 47 10.98 23.32 -11.82
N THR A 48 9.91 23.48 -11.05
CA THR A 48 9.77 22.87 -9.71
C THR A 48 9.59 21.37 -9.82
N LEU A 49 8.73 20.90 -10.73
CA LEU A 49 8.52 19.46 -10.95
C LEU A 49 9.82 18.79 -11.44
N TYR A 50 10.47 19.34 -12.48
CA TYR A 50 11.70 18.77 -13.04
C TYR A 50 12.88 18.76 -12.06
N ARG A 51 12.93 19.68 -11.11
CA ARG A 51 13.93 19.67 -10.03
C ARG A 51 13.73 18.51 -9.06
N HIS A 52 12.48 18.10 -8.79
CA HIS A 52 12.16 16.98 -7.93
C HIS A 52 12.18 15.64 -8.68
N PHE A 53 11.74 15.66 -9.93
CA PHE A 53 11.54 14.47 -10.75
C PHE A 53 12.05 14.74 -12.17
N PRO A 54 13.36 14.54 -12.42
CA PRO A 54 13.98 14.87 -13.71
C PRO A 54 13.42 14.08 -14.89
N THR A 55 12.92 12.88 -14.63
CA THR A 55 12.34 11.98 -15.66
C THR A 55 10.98 11.47 -15.23
N ARG A 56 10.22 10.95 -16.21
CA ARG A 56 8.93 10.28 -15.95
C ARG A 56 9.11 9.07 -15.03
N GLU A 57 10.14 8.28 -15.27
CA GLU A 57 10.48 7.09 -14.50
C GLU A 57 10.76 7.45 -13.04
N SER A 58 11.52 8.51 -12.79
CA SER A 58 11.82 8.99 -11.43
C SER A 58 10.54 9.41 -10.68
N LEU A 59 9.57 10.04 -11.37
CA LEU A 59 8.28 10.39 -10.79
C LEU A 59 7.46 9.11 -10.49
N VAL A 60 7.38 8.17 -11.43
CA VAL A 60 6.63 6.92 -11.26
C VAL A 60 7.17 6.11 -10.07
N LEU A 61 8.49 5.96 -9.97
CA LEU A 61 9.11 5.25 -8.86
C LEU A 61 8.84 5.92 -7.51
N GLU A 62 8.83 7.25 -7.49
CA GLU A 62 8.55 7.96 -6.24
C GLU A 62 7.06 7.93 -5.87
N VAL A 63 6.14 7.97 -6.83
CA VAL A 63 4.72 7.69 -6.60
C VAL A 63 4.55 6.31 -6.00
N TYR A 64 5.22 5.29 -6.55
CA TYR A 64 5.18 3.93 -6.03
C TYR A 64 5.68 3.83 -4.59
N ARG A 65 6.84 4.44 -4.28
CA ARG A 65 7.38 4.49 -2.91
C ARG A 65 6.44 5.23 -1.95
N HIS A 66 5.80 6.28 -2.42
CA HIS A 66 4.83 7.05 -1.63
C HIS A 66 3.64 6.19 -1.23
N GLU A 67 3.05 5.46 -2.19
CA GLU A 67 1.92 4.56 -1.94
C GLU A 67 2.28 3.45 -0.94
N VAL A 68 3.49 2.88 -1.04
CA VAL A 68 3.99 1.91 -0.04
C VAL A 68 4.08 2.55 1.35
N ARG A 69 4.66 3.75 1.47
CA ARG A 69 4.75 4.43 2.76
C ARG A 69 3.36 4.72 3.35
N GLN A 70 2.39 5.13 2.53
CA GLN A 70 1.02 5.34 2.96
C GLN A 70 0.40 4.04 3.48
N LEU A 71 0.49 2.95 2.72
CA LEU A 71 -0.02 1.64 3.15
C LEU A 71 0.61 1.19 4.47
N VAL A 72 1.93 1.30 4.59
CA VAL A 72 2.66 0.89 5.81
C VAL A 72 2.22 1.71 7.02
N SER A 73 2.10 3.04 6.88
CA SER A 73 1.71 3.92 7.99
C SER A 73 0.29 3.65 8.49
N THR A 74 -0.59 3.12 7.65
CA THR A 74 -1.97 2.81 8.05
C THR A 74 -2.07 1.66 9.06
N ALA A 75 -1.06 0.80 9.17
CA ALA A 75 -1.09 -0.31 10.14
C ALA A 75 -1.14 0.22 11.59
N ASP A 76 -0.26 1.15 11.93
CA ASP A 76 -0.22 1.73 13.27
C ASP A 76 -1.47 2.58 13.56
N GLN A 77 -1.98 3.32 12.56
CA GLN A 77 -3.20 4.11 12.69
C GLN A 77 -4.43 3.22 12.94
N LEU A 78 -4.60 2.16 12.15
CA LEU A 78 -5.72 1.24 12.28
C LEU A 78 -5.71 0.51 13.61
N LEU A 79 -4.53 0.12 14.10
CA LEU A 79 -4.39 -0.53 15.42
C LEU A 79 -4.69 0.43 16.58
N ALA A 80 -4.51 1.74 16.40
CA ALA A 80 -4.87 2.75 17.40
C ALA A 80 -6.37 3.07 17.40
N GLU A 81 -7.08 2.88 16.28
CA GLU A 81 -8.46 3.35 16.08
C GLU A 81 -9.50 2.22 16.09
N ARG A 82 -9.09 0.96 15.90
CA ARG A 82 -9.99 -0.18 15.64
C ARG A 82 -9.61 -1.42 16.45
N GLU A 83 -10.60 -2.29 16.64
CA GLU A 83 -10.34 -3.63 17.14
C GLU A 83 -9.40 -4.40 16.19
N PRO A 84 -8.49 -5.26 16.72
CA PRO A 84 -7.44 -5.89 15.92
C PRO A 84 -7.92 -6.68 14.69
N GLY A 85 -9.09 -7.33 14.80
CA GLY A 85 -9.68 -8.06 13.67
C GLY A 85 -10.14 -7.13 12.54
N ASP A 86 -10.75 -5.99 12.90
CA ASP A 86 -11.19 -4.98 11.94
C ASP A 86 -10.01 -4.20 11.36
N ALA A 87 -8.99 -3.93 12.18
CA ALA A 87 -7.73 -3.34 11.71
C ALA A 87 -7.06 -4.21 10.63
N LEU A 88 -6.98 -5.51 10.84
CA LEU A 88 -6.45 -6.46 9.85
C LEU A 88 -7.29 -6.45 8.56
N ARG A 89 -8.62 -6.49 8.68
CA ARG A 89 -9.54 -6.45 7.51
C ARG A 89 -9.34 -5.19 6.69
N GLU A 90 -9.36 -4.05 7.34
CA GLU A 90 -9.22 -2.75 6.69
C GLU A 90 -7.84 -2.59 6.06
N TRP A 91 -6.78 -3.07 6.73
CA TRP A 91 -5.42 -3.01 6.19
C TRP A 91 -5.29 -3.85 4.90
N VAL A 92 -5.86 -5.06 4.87
CA VAL A 92 -5.86 -5.91 3.65
C VAL A 92 -6.72 -5.29 2.54
N ALA A 93 -7.83 -4.62 2.87
CA ALA A 93 -8.60 -3.87 1.88
C ALA A 93 -7.78 -2.73 1.25
N ARG A 94 -6.94 -2.04 2.03
CA ARG A 94 -5.99 -1.03 1.52
C ARG A 94 -4.85 -1.64 0.71
N LEU A 95 -4.39 -2.83 1.08
CA LEU A 95 -3.44 -3.60 0.27
C LEU A 95 -4.02 -3.92 -1.12
N ALA A 96 -5.31 -4.30 -1.20
CA ALA A 96 -5.98 -4.52 -2.48
C ALA A 96 -6.07 -3.23 -3.31
N GLN A 97 -6.39 -2.09 -2.69
CA GLN A 97 -6.37 -0.80 -3.37
C GLN A 97 -4.98 -0.45 -3.91
N TYR A 98 -3.94 -0.68 -3.11
CA TYR A 98 -2.55 -0.52 -3.52
C TYR A 98 -2.19 -1.45 -4.70
N ALA A 99 -2.66 -2.71 -4.72
CA ALA A 99 -2.45 -3.62 -5.83
C ALA A 99 -3.02 -3.08 -7.15
N MET A 100 -4.20 -2.45 -7.12
CA MET A 100 -4.81 -1.80 -8.29
C MET A 100 -3.99 -0.60 -8.77
N THR A 101 -3.50 0.22 -7.86
CA THR A 101 -2.58 1.33 -8.17
C THR A 101 -1.30 0.83 -8.84
N LYS A 102 -0.70 -0.24 -8.30
CA LYS A 102 0.50 -0.86 -8.86
C LYS A 102 0.26 -1.37 -10.29
N HIS A 103 -0.94 -1.86 -10.60
CA HIS A 103 -1.30 -2.32 -11.95
C HIS A 103 -1.15 -1.19 -13.00
N GLY A 104 -1.64 0.02 -12.70
CA GLY A 104 -1.48 1.20 -13.56
C GLY A 104 -0.02 1.64 -13.75
N LEU A 105 0.87 1.32 -12.81
CA LEU A 105 2.30 1.66 -12.84
C LEU A 105 3.18 0.48 -13.28
N ALA A 106 2.59 -0.68 -13.63
CA ALA A 106 3.28 -1.97 -13.74
C ALA A 106 4.45 -1.97 -14.74
N GLN A 107 4.35 -1.24 -15.84
CA GLN A 107 5.41 -1.24 -16.87
C GLN A 107 6.70 -0.57 -16.36
N ALA A 108 6.59 0.59 -15.71
CA ALA A 108 7.74 1.31 -15.17
C ALA A 108 8.33 0.59 -13.94
N ILE A 109 7.47 0.00 -13.10
CA ILE A 109 7.90 -0.76 -11.93
C ILE A 109 8.62 -2.04 -12.34
N ARG A 110 8.13 -2.79 -13.36
CA ARG A 110 8.79 -4.01 -13.85
C ARG A 110 10.21 -3.77 -14.36
N ALA A 111 10.47 -2.61 -14.94
CA ALA A 111 11.81 -2.26 -15.40
C ALA A 111 12.80 -2.03 -14.23
N ALA A 112 12.29 -1.65 -13.05
CA ALA A 112 13.09 -1.23 -11.90
C ALA A 112 13.04 -2.20 -10.70
N ALA A 113 12.01 -3.04 -10.59
CA ALA A 113 11.74 -3.89 -9.42
C ALA A 113 11.72 -5.38 -9.81
N SER A 114 12.89 -6.00 -9.94
CA SER A 114 13.03 -7.47 -9.93
C SER A 114 13.28 -7.96 -8.49
N PRO A 115 12.96 -9.25 -8.18
CA PRO A 115 13.33 -9.84 -6.89
C PRO A 115 14.81 -9.62 -6.59
N GLY A 116 15.14 -9.16 -5.37
CA GLY A 116 16.51 -8.83 -4.96
C GLY A 116 17.02 -7.46 -5.45
N SER A 117 16.22 -6.67 -6.16
CA SER A 117 16.56 -5.27 -6.44
C SER A 117 16.36 -4.39 -5.21
N ALA A 118 17.13 -3.28 -5.11
CA ALA A 118 16.98 -2.33 -4.01
C ALA A 118 15.53 -1.82 -3.89
N LEU A 119 14.83 -1.60 -5.00
CA LEU A 119 13.43 -1.16 -4.99
C LEU A 119 12.49 -2.25 -4.42
N PHE A 120 12.75 -3.53 -4.70
CA PHE A 120 11.98 -4.63 -4.12
C PHE A 120 12.15 -4.65 -2.60
N GLU A 121 13.38 -4.60 -2.11
CA GLU A 121 13.66 -4.57 -0.67
C GLU A 121 13.06 -3.32 0.01
N GLU A 122 13.17 -2.15 -0.62
CA GLU A 122 12.60 -0.89 -0.12
C GLU A 122 11.07 -0.90 -0.02
N THR A 123 10.39 -1.75 -0.77
CA THR A 123 8.92 -1.75 -0.87
C THR A 123 8.26 -3.00 -0.29
N TYR A 124 8.81 -4.17 -0.53
CA TYR A 124 8.24 -5.44 -0.06
C TYR A 124 8.42 -5.64 1.45
N THR A 125 9.64 -5.51 1.95
CA THR A 125 9.97 -5.72 3.36
C THR A 125 9.12 -4.86 4.31
N PRO A 126 8.91 -3.54 4.08
CA PRO A 126 8.03 -2.74 4.92
C PRO A 126 6.56 -3.18 4.88
N ILE A 127 6.05 -3.65 3.74
CA ILE A 127 4.67 -4.17 3.61
C ILE A 127 4.50 -5.42 4.46
N VAL A 128 5.44 -6.37 4.36
CA VAL A 128 5.44 -7.61 5.16
C VAL A 128 5.51 -7.27 6.66
N ALA A 129 6.38 -6.34 7.05
CA ALA A 129 6.49 -5.91 8.44
C ALA A 129 5.19 -5.26 8.97
N ALA A 130 4.52 -4.44 8.16
CA ALA A 130 3.24 -3.82 8.51
C ALA A 130 2.13 -4.88 8.67
N LEU A 131 2.06 -5.88 7.75
CA LEU A 131 1.15 -7.01 7.89
C LEU A 131 1.45 -7.79 9.18
N GLY A 132 2.73 -8.03 9.48
CA GLY A 132 3.16 -8.72 10.71
C GLY A 132 2.64 -8.04 11.97
N LYS A 133 2.61 -6.70 12.03
CA LYS A 133 2.05 -5.94 13.16
C LYS A 133 0.56 -6.21 13.33
N VAL A 134 -0.25 -6.07 12.28
CA VAL A 134 -1.71 -6.27 12.37
C VAL A 134 -2.07 -7.74 12.61
N LEU A 135 -1.31 -8.70 12.07
CA LEU A 135 -1.46 -10.13 12.37
C LEU A 135 -1.13 -10.44 13.83
N ALA A 136 -0.04 -9.87 14.37
CA ALA A 136 0.34 -10.07 15.76
C ALA A 136 -0.73 -9.56 16.73
N ALA A 137 -1.31 -8.38 16.48
CA ALA A 137 -2.40 -7.83 17.27
C ALA A 137 -3.67 -8.70 17.17
N ALA A 138 -4.04 -9.13 15.96
CA ALA A 138 -5.20 -9.99 15.74
C ALA A 138 -5.04 -11.37 16.39
N ARG A 139 -3.81 -11.91 16.43
CA ARG A 139 -3.47 -13.14 17.16
C ARG A 139 -3.62 -12.97 18.67
N GLN A 140 -3.11 -11.88 19.22
CA GLN A 140 -3.25 -11.59 20.66
C GLN A 140 -4.72 -11.45 21.07
N ALA A 141 -5.56 -10.92 20.19
CA ALA A 141 -7.01 -10.83 20.38
C ALA A 141 -7.77 -12.16 20.10
N GLY A 142 -7.07 -13.24 19.74
CA GLY A 142 -7.70 -14.54 19.45
C GLY A 142 -8.50 -14.58 18.13
N VAL A 143 -8.32 -13.62 17.25
CA VAL A 143 -9.04 -13.52 15.95
C VAL A 143 -8.42 -14.43 14.90
N VAL A 144 -7.08 -14.52 14.88
CA VAL A 144 -6.33 -15.38 13.96
C VAL A 144 -5.50 -16.42 14.71
N ARG A 145 -5.25 -17.55 14.06
CA ARG A 145 -4.47 -18.67 14.62
C ARG A 145 -2.99 -18.28 14.80
N ALA A 146 -2.31 -19.00 15.66
CA ALA A 146 -0.86 -18.89 15.83
C ALA A 146 -0.09 -19.50 14.64
N GLY A 147 1.20 -19.16 14.53
CA GLY A 147 2.11 -19.77 13.54
C GLY A 147 1.93 -19.24 12.11
N LEU A 148 1.26 -18.10 11.92
CA LEU A 148 1.16 -17.45 10.60
C LEU A 148 2.44 -16.65 10.34
N ASP A 149 3.11 -16.97 9.23
CA ASP A 149 4.19 -16.16 8.68
C ASP A 149 3.58 -15.04 7.81
N PRO A 150 3.93 -13.76 8.04
CA PRO A 150 3.45 -12.66 7.22
C PRO A 150 3.79 -12.80 5.73
N ASP A 151 4.94 -13.39 5.38
CA ASP A 151 5.32 -13.66 4.00
C ASP A 151 4.38 -14.67 3.34
N ASP A 152 4.01 -15.76 4.03
CA ASP A 152 3.05 -16.73 3.54
C ASP A 152 1.66 -16.11 3.35
N VAL A 153 1.25 -15.21 4.24
CA VAL A 153 -0.03 -14.48 4.10
C VAL A 153 -0.01 -13.53 2.91
N ILE A 154 1.09 -12.81 2.67
CA ILE A 154 1.24 -11.98 1.45
C ILE A 154 1.19 -12.85 0.20
N LEU A 155 1.85 -14.00 0.22
CA LEU A 155 1.83 -14.95 -0.90
C LEU A 155 0.42 -15.49 -1.16
N ALA A 156 -0.34 -15.82 -0.12
CA ALA A 156 -1.74 -16.22 -0.26
C ALA A 156 -2.64 -15.08 -0.81
N LEU A 157 -2.31 -13.82 -0.53
CA LEU A 157 -2.98 -12.64 -1.06
C LEU A 157 -2.47 -12.24 -2.46
N ALA A 158 -1.48 -12.94 -3.02
CA ALA A 158 -0.88 -12.57 -4.33
C ALA A 158 -1.90 -12.54 -5.48
N GLY A 159 -3.00 -13.30 -5.39
CA GLY A 159 -4.12 -13.21 -6.32
C GLY A 159 -4.74 -11.81 -6.47
N LEU A 160 -4.56 -10.91 -5.50
CA LEU A 160 -4.99 -9.51 -5.59
C LEU A 160 -4.29 -8.77 -6.75
N TRP A 161 -3.05 -9.12 -7.07
CA TRP A 161 -2.28 -8.50 -8.14
C TRP A 161 -2.66 -9.00 -9.54
N GLU A 162 -3.42 -10.10 -9.62
CA GLU A 162 -3.92 -10.70 -10.88
C GLU A 162 -5.34 -10.24 -11.21
N ILE A 163 -5.97 -9.44 -10.36
CA ILE A 163 -7.33 -8.92 -10.62
C ILE A 163 -7.25 -7.84 -11.71
N ASP A 164 -8.04 -8.02 -12.77
CA ASP A 164 -8.20 -7.02 -13.82
C ASP A 164 -8.95 -5.77 -13.26
N PRO A 165 -8.30 -4.57 -13.27
CA PRO A 165 -8.91 -3.33 -12.79
C PRO A 165 -10.17 -2.91 -13.58
N ALA A 166 -10.35 -3.40 -14.82
CA ALA A 166 -11.50 -3.08 -15.65
C ALA A 166 -12.77 -3.84 -15.22
N THR A 167 -12.65 -4.84 -14.33
CA THR A 167 -13.78 -5.61 -13.78
C THR A 167 -14.27 -5.02 -12.47
N ASP A 168 -15.30 -5.62 -11.86
CA ASP A 168 -15.65 -5.33 -10.46
C ASP A 168 -14.56 -5.89 -9.51
N TRP A 169 -13.38 -5.25 -9.56
CA TRP A 169 -12.22 -5.65 -8.79
C TRP A 169 -12.48 -5.62 -7.27
N LYS A 170 -13.37 -4.71 -6.79
CA LYS A 170 -13.68 -4.59 -5.35
C LYS A 170 -14.41 -5.82 -4.84
N ALA A 171 -15.41 -6.31 -5.58
CA ALA A 171 -16.11 -7.53 -5.21
C ALA A 171 -15.17 -8.74 -5.27
N ARG A 172 -14.31 -8.83 -6.30
CA ARG A 172 -13.35 -9.90 -6.47
C ARG A 172 -12.27 -9.90 -5.37
N ALA A 173 -11.73 -8.74 -5.03
CA ALA A 173 -10.77 -8.57 -3.95
C ALA A 173 -11.38 -8.99 -2.60
N ARG A 174 -12.65 -8.61 -2.34
CA ARG A 174 -13.37 -9.03 -1.13
C ARG A 174 -13.51 -10.55 -1.07
N THR A 175 -13.89 -11.21 -2.15
CA THR A 175 -14.01 -12.67 -2.21
C THR A 175 -12.69 -13.36 -1.90
N LEU A 176 -11.59 -12.95 -2.53
CA LEU A 176 -10.25 -13.49 -2.28
C LEU A 176 -9.82 -13.28 -0.82
N TYR A 177 -10.07 -12.07 -0.32
CA TYR A 177 -9.79 -11.75 1.07
C TYR A 177 -10.56 -12.66 2.04
N ASP A 178 -11.88 -12.84 1.82
CA ASP A 178 -12.72 -13.68 2.71
C ASP A 178 -12.27 -15.14 2.69
N LEU A 179 -11.81 -15.67 1.54
CA LEU A 179 -11.22 -16.99 1.43
C LEU A 179 -9.95 -17.11 2.27
N VAL A 180 -9.01 -16.17 2.11
CA VAL A 180 -7.77 -16.18 2.88
C VAL A 180 -8.07 -15.99 4.37
N PHE A 181 -8.91 -15.00 4.72
CA PHE A 181 -9.24 -14.71 6.11
C PHE A 181 -9.92 -15.89 6.82
N THR A 182 -10.72 -16.68 6.11
CA THR A 182 -11.31 -17.89 6.67
C THR A 182 -10.23 -18.90 7.07
N GLY A 183 -9.17 -19.05 6.27
CA GLY A 183 -8.02 -19.87 6.58
C GLY A 183 -7.11 -19.33 7.70
N LEU A 184 -7.19 -18.01 7.97
CA LEU A 184 -6.42 -17.38 9.05
C LEU A 184 -7.09 -17.46 10.42
N LYS A 185 -8.41 -17.74 10.49
CA LYS A 185 -9.17 -17.74 11.75
C LYS A 185 -8.55 -18.67 12.78
N ALA A 186 -8.63 -18.27 14.05
CA ALA A 186 -8.33 -19.15 15.16
C ALA A 186 -9.35 -20.30 15.20
N ASP A 187 -8.90 -21.50 15.51
CA ASP A 187 -9.81 -22.61 15.80
C ASP A 187 -10.70 -22.24 17.00
N PRO A 188 -11.99 -22.62 16.99
CA PRO A 188 -12.82 -22.45 18.17
C PRO A 188 -12.17 -23.16 19.35
N PRO A 189 -12.21 -22.58 20.58
CA PRO A 189 -11.65 -23.23 21.74
C PRO A 189 -12.24 -24.65 21.86
N ALA A 190 -11.35 -25.64 21.92
CA ALA A 190 -11.79 -27.02 22.07
C ALA A 190 -12.76 -27.09 23.26
N THR A 191 -14.02 -27.39 22.98
CA THR A 191 -15.02 -27.67 24.01
C THR A 191 -14.47 -28.84 24.83
N ARG A 192 -13.97 -28.54 26.04
CA ARG A 192 -13.64 -29.60 26.99
C ARG A 192 -14.94 -30.39 27.20
N SER A 193 -15.04 -31.53 26.53
CA SER A 193 -16.07 -32.51 26.84
C SER A 193 -15.92 -32.85 28.34
N ARG A 194 -16.84 -32.36 29.14
CA ARG A 194 -17.00 -32.82 30.50
C ARG A 194 -17.46 -34.27 30.36
N ALA A 195 -16.53 -35.20 30.51
CA ALA A 195 -16.89 -36.62 30.70
C ALA A 195 -17.68 -36.72 32.01
N PRO A 196 -18.69 -37.59 32.04
CA PRO A 196 -19.56 -37.78 33.17
C PRO A 196 -18.85 -38.38 34.38
#